data_d3ac61555c52fd7f546604c616279426
#
_entry.id   d3ac61555c52fd7f546604c616279426
#
_cell.length_a   1.000
_cell.length_b   1.000
_cell.length_c   1.000
_cell.angle_alpha   90.00
_cell.angle_beta   90.00
_cell.angle_gamma   90.00
#
_symmetry.space_group_name_H-M   'P 1'
#
loop_
_entity.id
_entity.type
_entity.pdbx_description
1 polymer ?
#
loop_
_entity_poly.entity_id
_entity_poly.type
_entity_poly.pdbx_seq_one_letter_code
_entity_poly.pdbx_strand_id
1 'polypeptide(L)'
;FFLGAFYQLRYLSIYQYLAVRFGGGSQRTAAVFFLLSRLMASAVRLMIAATGLHVILGLPFFWTVAGFAVLCLIYAGWGGIKAVIWTDCVQGIVFLTAAVVMVSILQMHVGWGEILRTGAETGRLDVFQWRTDGGMWVDANWFWLMALFGFVNTLAMMGSDHDFTQRVLTCKNVREARRGVVLSGFIAIPMATLFLLIGIGLFVYYQQIGEAGLPMKLVGDESVVDSDKVFPHFIATALPAGLVGLMLCGVLAAAMSSLDSAMAALSSSVVVDLFKPLLKKTDNAAQQVWIARGLMLVVTVFLVAVAWMLQHGGQFIWLAFKVAGVTYSGLLGVFLVGLLTRRGRDNWNLLAMFAGCFCTLTLLLLSERNVIQLAWQWPMLFGVSVTFLLGVLPKGNPNERKSLES
;
A
#
# COMPACT_ATOMS: atom_id res chain seq x y z
N PHE A 1 19.95 3.89 -4.88
CA PHE A 1 19.89 3.71 -6.33
C PHE A 1 18.78 4.54 -6.95
N PHE A 2 17.51 4.27 -6.68
CA PHE A 2 16.35 4.93 -7.28
C PHE A 2 16.37 6.45 -7.16
N LEU A 3 16.51 6.99 -5.95
CA LEU A 3 16.49 8.42 -5.71
C LEU A 3 17.57 9.19 -6.47
N GLY A 4 18.77 8.60 -6.64
CA GLY A 4 19.84 9.23 -7.41
C GLY A 4 19.42 9.47 -8.86
N ALA A 5 18.83 8.46 -9.51
CA ALA A 5 18.37 8.54 -10.89
C ALA A 5 17.21 9.54 -11.06
N PHE A 6 16.26 9.58 -10.11
CA PHE A 6 15.08 10.44 -10.22
C PHE A 6 15.40 11.92 -9.99
N TYR A 7 16.35 12.25 -9.10
CA TYR A 7 16.74 13.63 -8.84
C TYR A 7 17.60 14.26 -9.94
N GLN A 8 18.35 13.45 -10.69
CA GLN A 8 19.20 13.96 -11.77
C GLN A 8 18.40 14.66 -12.86
N LEU A 9 17.18 14.21 -13.16
CA LEU A 9 16.39 14.64 -14.31
C LEU A 9 15.12 15.45 -13.93
N ARG A 10 14.91 15.76 -12.65
CA ARG A 10 13.77 16.57 -12.14
C ARG A 10 12.42 16.12 -12.69
N TYR A 11 12.18 14.83 -12.74
CA TYR A 11 10.94 14.27 -13.27
C TYR A 11 9.71 14.63 -12.42
N LEU A 12 8.58 14.88 -13.09
CA LEU A 12 7.26 15.01 -12.46
C LEU A 12 6.64 13.66 -12.12
N SER A 13 6.99 12.62 -12.88
CA SER A 13 6.61 11.23 -12.65
C SER A 13 7.83 10.34 -12.80
N ILE A 14 7.93 9.32 -11.93
CA ILE A 14 9.04 8.34 -12.00
C ILE A 14 9.03 7.52 -13.28
N TYR A 15 7.86 7.39 -13.92
CA TYR A 15 7.74 6.63 -15.18
C TYR A 15 8.37 7.37 -16.37
N GLN A 16 8.59 8.69 -16.26
CA GLN A 16 9.37 9.45 -17.26
C GLN A 16 10.83 8.95 -17.35
N TYR A 17 11.37 8.39 -16.26
CA TYR A 17 12.67 7.71 -16.31
C TYR A 17 12.65 6.54 -17.30
N LEU A 18 11.58 5.74 -17.30
CA LEU A 18 11.44 4.62 -18.24
C LEU A 18 11.29 5.12 -19.70
N ALA A 19 10.62 6.27 -19.90
CA ALA A 19 10.51 6.88 -21.22
C ALA A 19 11.88 7.26 -21.79
N VAL A 20 12.71 7.94 -21.00
CA VAL A 20 14.06 8.35 -21.40
C VAL A 20 14.98 7.15 -21.56
N ARG A 21 14.82 6.12 -20.73
CA ARG A 21 15.70 4.95 -20.69
C ARG A 21 15.38 3.91 -21.78
N PHE A 22 14.11 3.69 -22.07
CA PHE A 22 13.64 2.61 -22.96
C PHE A 22 12.70 3.08 -24.05
N GLY A 23 11.80 4.01 -23.72
CA GLY A 23 10.79 4.53 -24.66
C GLY A 23 9.41 4.69 -24.03
N GLY A 24 8.50 5.32 -24.80
CA GLY A 24 7.16 5.67 -24.31
C GLY A 24 6.23 4.47 -24.08
N GLY A 25 6.51 3.32 -24.66
CA GLY A 25 5.76 2.09 -24.39
C GLY A 25 5.95 1.62 -22.97
N SER A 26 7.21 1.51 -22.51
CA SER A 26 7.56 1.13 -21.14
C SER A 26 7.00 2.11 -20.12
N GLN A 27 7.03 3.43 -20.39
CA GLN A 27 6.43 4.46 -19.54
C GLN A 27 4.93 4.22 -19.35
N ARG A 28 4.19 4.13 -20.45
CA ARG A 28 2.72 4.00 -20.42
C ARG A 28 2.29 2.70 -19.76
N THR A 29 2.95 1.59 -20.05
CA THR A 29 2.64 0.29 -19.43
C THR A 29 2.90 0.33 -17.93
N ALA A 30 4.02 0.90 -17.49
CA ALA A 30 4.32 1.05 -16.08
C ALA A 30 3.29 1.97 -15.37
N ALA A 31 2.90 3.08 -16.00
CA ALA A 31 1.86 3.95 -15.48
C ALA A 31 0.51 3.23 -15.33
N VAL A 32 0.10 2.43 -16.33
CA VAL A 32 -1.13 1.63 -16.26
C VAL A 32 -1.07 0.60 -15.13
N PHE A 33 0.05 -0.09 -14.97
CA PHE A 33 0.21 -1.06 -13.87
C PHE A 33 0.13 -0.37 -12.50
N PHE A 34 0.77 0.78 -12.35
CA PHE A 34 0.64 1.61 -11.16
C PHE A 34 -0.81 2.04 -10.90
N LEU A 35 -1.49 2.54 -11.92
CA LEU A 35 -2.88 2.99 -11.79
C LEU A 35 -3.78 1.86 -11.31
N LEU A 36 -3.67 0.66 -11.89
CA LEU A 36 -4.46 -0.51 -11.50
C LEU A 36 -4.16 -0.94 -10.06
N SER A 37 -2.87 -1.12 -9.72
CA SER A 37 -2.49 -1.54 -8.38
C SER A 37 -2.88 -0.53 -7.32
N ARG A 38 -2.61 0.75 -7.58
CA ARG A 38 -2.85 1.80 -6.59
C ARG A 38 -4.32 2.04 -6.36
N LEU A 39 -5.11 2.00 -7.42
CA LEU A 39 -6.56 2.12 -7.35
C LEU A 39 -7.18 1.01 -6.51
N MET A 40 -6.80 -0.26 -6.77
CA MET A 40 -7.29 -1.39 -5.99
C MET A 40 -6.83 -1.33 -4.53
N ALA A 41 -5.54 -1.08 -4.29
CA ALA A 41 -5.01 -0.96 -2.95
C ALA A 41 -5.66 0.18 -2.15
N SER A 42 -5.95 1.31 -2.80
CA SER A 42 -6.62 2.45 -2.14
C SER A 42 -8.09 2.20 -1.89
N ALA A 43 -8.79 1.49 -2.79
CA ALA A 43 -10.18 1.09 -2.58
C ALA A 43 -10.32 0.14 -1.38
N VAL A 44 -9.40 -0.83 -1.23
CA VAL A 44 -9.36 -1.74 -0.07
C VAL A 44 -9.12 -0.95 1.23
N ARG A 45 -8.18 -0.01 1.24
CA ARG A 45 -7.92 0.85 2.42
C ARG A 45 -9.13 1.71 2.77
N LEU A 46 -9.78 2.31 1.76
CA LEU A 46 -11.01 3.09 1.94
C LEU A 46 -12.11 2.23 2.56
N MET A 47 -12.27 0.99 2.09
CA MET A 47 -13.26 0.06 2.61
C MET A 47 -12.95 -0.34 4.06
N ILE A 48 -11.69 -0.67 4.42
CA ILE A 48 -11.30 -1.01 5.79
C ILE A 48 -11.63 0.16 6.74
N ALA A 49 -11.26 1.38 6.35
CA ALA A 49 -11.55 2.58 7.13
C ALA A 49 -13.06 2.82 7.30
N ALA A 50 -13.82 2.66 6.21
CA ALA A 50 -15.27 2.81 6.22
C ALA A 50 -15.96 1.72 7.06
N THR A 51 -15.43 0.49 7.09
CA THR A 51 -15.92 -0.57 7.98
C THR A 51 -15.73 -0.17 9.45
N GLY A 52 -14.58 0.36 9.81
CA GLY A 52 -14.35 0.89 11.15
C GLY A 52 -15.33 1.99 11.55
N LEU A 53 -15.49 2.97 10.67
CA LEU A 53 -16.44 4.08 10.88
C LEU A 53 -17.91 3.61 10.92
N HIS A 54 -18.29 2.69 10.05
CA HIS A 54 -19.63 2.09 10.03
C HIS A 54 -19.97 1.43 11.38
N VAL A 55 -19.02 0.64 11.92
CA VAL A 55 -19.20 -0.04 13.21
C VAL A 55 -19.29 0.97 14.37
N ILE A 56 -18.42 1.98 14.39
CA ILE A 56 -18.37 2.95 15.51
C ILE A 56 -19.52 3.95 15.46
N LEU A 57 -19.90 4.46 14.28
CA LEU A 57 -20.91 5.49 14.12
C LEU A 57 -22.32 4.95 13.89
N GLY A 58 -22.47 3.65 13.55
CA GLY A 58 -23.75 3.05 13.20
C GLY A 58 -24.36 3.56 11.87
N LEU A 59 -23.60 4.29 11.04
CA LEU A 59 -24.07 4.85 9.77
C LEU A 59 -24.07 3.78 8.66
N PRO A 60 -24.98 3.84 7.67
CA PRO A 60 -24.94 2.91 6.54
C PRO A 60 -23.61 2.99 5.80
N PHE A 61 -23.02 1.83 5.46
CA PHE A 61 -21.68 1.72 4.89
C PHE A 61 -21.43 2.61 3.67
N PHE A 62 -22.38 2.66 2.73
CA PHE A 62 -22.26 3.50 1.53
C PHE A 62 -22.06 4.98 1.85
N TRP A 63 -22.86 5.54 2.77
CA TRP A 63 -22.73 6.95 3.15
C TRP A 63 -21.44 7.23 3.92
N THR A 64 -20.96 6.26 4.67
CA THR A 64 -19.66 6.33 5.37
C THR A 64 -18.52 6.40 4.37
N VAL A 65 -18.49 5.51 3.37
CA VAL A 65 -17.49 5.51 2.30
C VAL A 65 -17.54 6.80 1.49
N ALA A 66 -18.73 7.20 1.03
CA ALA A 66 -18.90 8.36 0.18
C ALA A 66 -18.55 9.67 0.93
N GLY A 67 -19.05 9.85 2.15
CA GLY A 67 -18.76 11.02 2.97
C GLY A 67 -17.27 11.17 3.25
N PHE A 68 -16.60 10.08 3.60
CA PHE A 68 -15.17 10.06 3.83
C PHE A 68 -14.36 10.42 2.57
N ALA A 69 -14.71 9.83 1.42
CA ALA A 69 -14.03 10.10 0.15
C ALA A 69 -14.23 11.54 -0.32
N VAL A 70 -15.43 12.12 -0.11
CA VAL A 70 -15.72 13.54 -0.41
C VAL A 70 -14.89 14.47 0.46
N LEU A 71 -14.76 14.19 1.77
CA LEU A 71 -13.90 14.98 2.65
C LEU A 71 -12.45 15.01 2.16
N CYS A 72 -11.91 13.85 1.79
CA CYS A 72 -10.55 13.75 1.21
C CYS A 72 -10.43 14.53 -0.10
N LEU A 73 -11.43 14.42 -0.99
CA LEU A 73 -11.42 15.11 -2.28
C LEU A 73 -11.40 16.64 -2.12
N ILE A 74 -12.15 17.17 -1.15
CA ILE A 74 -12.26 18.61 -0.92
C ILE A 74 -10.89 19.20 -0.60
N TYR A 75 -10.19 18.72 0.42
CA TYR A 75 -8.94 19.34 0.82
C TYR A 75 -7.76 18.97 -0.10
N ALA A 76 -7.68 17.73 -0.61
CA ALA A 76 -6.64 17.33 -1.55
C ALA A 76 -6.77 18.04 -2.89
N GLY A 77 -7.99 18.23 -3.39
CA GLY A 77 -8.27 18.92 -4.65
C GLY A 77 -7.93 20.41 -4.65
N TRP A 78 -8.09 21.10 -3.51
CA TRP A 78 -7.73 22.53 -3.38
C TRP A 78 -6.27 22.75 -2.99
N GLY A 79 -5.75 21.96 -2.06
CA GLY A 79 -4.44 22.20 -1.46
C GLY A 79 -3.25 21.60 -2.20
N GLY A 80 -3.47 20.64 -3.08
CA GLY A 80 -2.40 19.93 -3.80
C GLY A 80 -1.42 19.19 -2.88
N ILE A 81 -0.29 18.73 -3.44
CA ILE A 81 0.68 17.89 -2.71
C ILE A 81 1.27 18.56 -1.45
N LYS A 82 1.38 19.90 -1.44
CA LYS A 82 1.89 20.60 -0.26
C LYS A 82 0.93 20.52 0.93
N ALA A 83 -0.37 20.65 0.68
CA ALA A 83 -1.38 20.49 1.72
C ALA A 83 -1.41 19.04 2.23
N VAL A 84 -1.37 18.07 1.32
CA VAL A 84 -1.31 16.64 1.65
C VAL A 84 -0.15 16.33 2.60
N ILE A 85 1.06 16.84 2.34
CA ILE A 85 2.23 16.60 3.21
C ILE A 85 2.01 17.20 4.62
N TRP A 86 1.45 18.41 4.72
CA TRP A 86 1.17 19.02 6.02
C TRP A 86 0.06 18.32 6.79
N THR A 87 -1.01 17.93 6.10
CA THR A 87 -2.08 17.14 6.73
C THR A 87 -1.57 15.78 7.17
N ASP A 88 -0.72 15.10 6.40
CA ASP A 88 -0.07 13.85 6.78
C ASP A 88 0.73 13.96 8.08
N CYS A 89 1.44 15.08 8.29
CA CYS A 89 2.19 15.29 9.54
C CYS A 89 1.23 15.37 10.74
N VAL A 90 0.14 16.15 10.64
CA VAL A 90 -0.87 16.27 11.70
C VAL A 90 -1.58 14.94 11.93
N GLN A 91 -1.99 14.28 10.86
CA GLN A 91 -2.64 12.97 10.88
C GLN A 91 -1.75 11.90 11.52
N GLY A 92 -0.45 11.91 11.23
CA GLY A 92 0.53 11.01 11.84
C GLY A 92 0.63 11.20 13.36
N ILE A 93 0.62 12.45 13.84
CA ILE A 93 0.64 12.75 15.28
C ILE A 93 -0.65 12.27 15.95
N VAL A 94 -1.82 12.56 15.36
CA VAL A 94 -3.13 12.12 15.89
C VAL A 94 -3.21 10.60 15.94
N PHE A 95 -2.79 9.94 14.87
CA PHE A 95 -2.78 8.47 14.76
C PHE A 95 -1.86 7.82 15.82
N LEU A 96 -0.65 8.34 15.99
CA LEU A 96 0.28 7.86 17.00
C LEU A 96 -0.26 8.09 18.42
N THR A 97 -0.82 9.27 18.68
CA THR A 97 -1.44 9.57 19.97
C THR A 97 -2.57 8.60 20.30
N ALA A 98 -3.47 8.34 19.33
CA ALA A 98 -4.55 7.37 19.50
C ALA A 98 -3.99 5.95 19.78
N ALA A 99 -2.95 5.51 19.07
CA ALA A 99 -2.33 4.21 19.30
C ALA A 99 -1.72 4.08 20.71
N VAL A 100 -0.99 5.11 21.18
CA VAL A 100 -0.40 5.12 22.54
C VAL A 100 -1.49 5.11 23.60
N VAL A 101 -2.55 5.93 23.42
CA VAL A 101 -3.70 5.94 24.35
C VAL A 101 -4.40 4.59 24.37
N MET A 102 -4.58 3.94 23.20
CA MET A 102 -5.19 2.61 23.12
C MET A 102 -4.38 1.56 23.89
N VAL A 103 -3.05 1.52 23.72
CA VAL A 103 -2.18 0.61 24.49
C VAL A 103 -2.31 0.87 26.00
N SER A 104 -2.37 2.14 26.40
CA SER A 104 -2.55 2.51 27.81
C SER A 104 -3.89 2.04 28.38
N ILE A 105 -4.97 2.16 27.61
CA ILE A 105 -6.32 1.70 27.99
C ILE A 105 -6.33 0.17 28.15
N LEU A 106 -5.78 -0.57 27.19
CA LEU A 106 -5.70 -2.02 27.25
C LEU A 106 -4.86 -2.47 28.44
N GLN A 107 -3.74 -1.79 28.72
CA GLN A 107 -2.93 -2.04 29.90
C GLN A 107 -3.71 -1.81 31.21
N MET A 108 -4.59 -0.80 31.27
CA MET A 108 -5.41 -0.53 32.46
C MET A 108 -6.50 -1.59 32.67
N HIS A 109 -7.05 -2.18 31.59
CA HIS A 109 -8.08 -3.23 31.68
C HIS A 109 -7.50 -4.61 31.96
N VAL A 110 -6.38 -4.94 31.34
CA VAL A 110 -5.82 -6.31 31.33
C VAL A 110 -4.56 -6.43 32.20
N GLY A 111 -3.72 -5.40 32.22
CA GLY A 111 -2.41 -5.38 32.89
C GLY A 111 -1.28 -5.94 32.02
N TRP A 112 -0.08 -5.33 32.14
CA TRP A 112 1.11 -5.75 31.38
C TRP A 112 1.51 -7.20 31.64
N GLY A 113 1.40 -7.65 32.89
CA GLY A 113 1.77 -9.02 33.26
C GLY A 113 0.97 -10.06 32.49
N GLU A 114 -0.34 -9.83 32.35
CA GLU A 114 -1.23 -10.76 31.64
C GLU A 114 -1.04 -10.68 30.13
N ILE A 115 -0.86 -9.49 29.59
CA ILE A 115 -0.58 -9.30 28.15
C ILE A 115 0.69 -10.05 27.75
N LEU A 116 1.78 -9.89 28.52
CA LEU A 116 3.06 -10.53 28.20
C LEU A 116 3.03 -12.04 28.46
N ARG A 117 2.39 -12.49 29.55
CA ARG A 117 2.26 -13.90 29.88
C ARG A 117 1.46 -14.65 28.82
N THR A 118 0.25 -14.20 28.53
CA THR A 118 -0.61 -14.84 27.53
C THR A 118 0.00 -14.74 26.13
N GLY A 119 0.63 -13.61 25.80
CA GLY A 119 1.35 -13.44 24.55
C GLY A 119 2.49 -14.44 24.37
N ALA A 120 3.24 -14.74 25.44
CA ALA A 120 4.31 -15.76 25.44
C ALA A 120 3.73 -17.19 25.37
N GLU A 121 2.73 -17.50 26.21
CA GLU A 121 2.10 -18.82 26.25
C GLU A 121 1.42 -19.21 24.94
N THR A 122 0.86 -18.23 24.21
CA THR A 122 0.20 -18.44 22.90
C THR A 122 1.14 -18.28 21.71
N GLY A 123 2.45 -18.08 21.93
CA GLY A 123 3.44 -17.86 20.86
C GLY A 123 3.26 -16.56 20.05
N ARG A 124 2.42 -15.62 20.54
CA ARG A 124 2.14 -14.34 19.84
C ARG A 124 3.26 -13.30 19.99
N LEU A 125 4.20 -13.54 20.90
CA LEU A 125 5.43 -12.75 21.06
C LEU A 125 6.61 -13.29 20.25
N ASP A 126 6.46 -14.46 19.61
CA ASP A 126 7.49 -15.03 18.75
C ASP A 126 7.53 -14.33 17.41
N VAL A 127 8.24 -13.20 17.38
CA VAL A 127 8.33 -12.33 16.18
C VAL A 127 9.19 -12.98 15.10
N PHE A 128 10.17 -13.83 15.47
CA PHE A 128 11.14 -14.40 14.53
C PHE A 128 11.04 -15.91 14.50
N GLN A 129 10.43 -16.44 13.45
CA GLN A 129 10.36 -17.87 13.19
C GLN A 129 11.57 -18.30 12.36
N TRP A 130 12.64 -18.72 13.03
CA TRP A 130 13.91 -19.08 12.41
C TRP A 130 13.89 -20.42 11.69
N ARG A 131 13.03 -21.34 12.11
CA ARG A 131 12.86 -22.69 11.53
C ARG A 131 11.59 -22.73 10.71
N THR A 132 11.55 -23.60 9.71
CA THR A 132 10.36 -23.82 8.88
C THR A 132 9.54 -24.99 9.41
N ASP A 133 8.22 -24.83 9.44
CA ASP A 133 7.25 -25.88 9.75
C ASP A 133 6.61 -26.39 8.45
N GLY A 134 7.32 -27.14 7.63
CA GLY A 134 6.80 -27.65 6.36
C GLY A 134 7.65 -27.29 5.12
N GLY A 135 8.79 -26.64 5.36
CA GLY A 135 9.76 -26.32 4.31
C GLY A 135 9.64 -24.89 3.75
N MET A 136 10.73 -24.40 3.16
CA MET A 136 10.89 -23.02 2.71
C MET A 136 9.85 -22.55 1.67
N TRP A 137 9.22 -23.46 0.98
CA TRP A 137 8.26 -23.12 -0.08
C TRP A 137 6.84 -22.87 0.46
N VAL A 138 6.50 -23.50 1.58
CA VAL A 138 5.13 -23.54 2.12
C VAL A 138 4.96 -22.63 3.33
N ASP A 139 6.00 -22.49 4.14
CA ASP A 139 5.93 -21.72 5.38
C ASP A 139 6.01 -20.21 5.10
N ALA A 140 4.86 -19.56 5.18
CA ALA A 140 4.73 -18.12 4.96
C ALA A 140 5.35 -17.28 6.10
N ASN A 141 5.56 -17.86 7.29
CA ASN A 141 6.09 -17.14 8.45
C ASN A 141 7.60 -17.29 8.63
N TRP A 142 8.23 -18.11 7.80
CA TRP A 142 9.68 -18.29 7.87
C TRP A 142 10.44 -16.96 7.71
N PHE A 143 11.28 -16.64 8.72
CA PHE A 143 11.95 -15.35 8.81
C PHE A 143 12.68 -14.92 7.53
N TRP A 144 13.46 -15.83 6.93
CA TRP A 144 14.27 -15.48 5.75
C TRP A 144 13.43 -15.19 4.51
N LEU A 145 12.30 -15.91 4.35
CA LEU A 145 11.35 -15.60 3.27
C LEU A 145 10.68 -14.25 3.51
N MET A 146 10.24 -13.98 4.74
CA MET A 146 9.65 -12.69 5.10
C MET A 146 10.64 -11.53 4.95
N ALA A 147 11.91 -11.73 5.33
CA ALA A 147 12.97 -10.74 5.15
C ALA A 147 13.25 -10.45 3.67
N LEU A 148 13.37 -11.50 2.85
CA LEU A 148 13.55 -11.36 1.40
C LEU A 148 12.34 -10.67 0.74
N PHE A 149 11.14 -11.14 1.05
CA PHE A 149 9.92 -10.53 0.55
C PHE A 149 9.78 -9.08 1.00
N GLY A 150 9.99 -8.80 2.28
CA GLY A 150 9.94 -7.45 2.85
C GLY A 150 10.93 -6.50 2.16
N PHE A 151 12.15 -6.97 1.90
CA PHE A 151 13.15 -6.21 1.14
C PHE A 151 12.68 -5.91 -0.29
N VAL A 152 12.25 -6.92 -1.03
CA VAL A 152 11.78 -6.76 -2.43
C VAL A 152 10.52 -5.92 -2.49
N ASN A 153 9.56 -6.13 -1.59
CA ASN A 153 8.33 -5.35 -1.52
C ASN A 153 8.59 -3.88 -1.17
N THR A 154 9.52 -3.62 -0.24
CA THR A 154 9.92 -2.24 0.10
C THR A 154 10.61 -1.55 -1.08
N LEU A 155 11.47 -2.27 -1.82
CA LEU A 155 12.03 -1.75 -3.07
C LEU A 155 10.95 -1.42 -4.10
N ALA A 156 9.93 -2.26 -4.24
CA ALA A 156 8.81 -2.01 -5.14
C ALA A 156 8.02 -0.77 -4.72
N MET A 157 7.61 -0.70 -3.45
CA MET A 157 6.83 0.42 -2.92
C MET A 157 7.60 1.75 -2.98
N MET A 158 8.85 1.77 -2.53
CA MET A 158 9.63 3.03 -2.44
C MET A 158 10.36 3.40 -3.73
N GLY A 159 10.54 2.45 -4.64
CA GLY A 159 11.30 2.66 -5.88
C GLY A 159 10.46 2.72 -7.14
N SER A 160 9.33 2.02 -7.20
CA SER A 160 8.50 1.95 -8.42
C SER A 160 7.05 2.42 -8.23
N ASP A 161 6.63 2.75 -7.01
CA ASP A 161 5.32 3.34 -6.74
C ASP A 161 5.41 4.88 -6.73
N HIS A 162 4.66 5.51 -7.62
CA HIS A 162 4.68 6.97 -7.78
C HIS A 162 4.13 7.72 -6.57
N ASP A 163 3.19 7.16 -5.82
CA ASP A 163 2.61 7.79 -4.65
C ASP A 163 3.64 8.01 -3.52
N PHE A 164 4.49 7.04 -3.25
CA PHE A 164 5.60 7.22 -2.31
C PHE A 164 6.66 8.16 -2.87
N THR A 165 7.04 7.97 -4.12
CA THR A 165 8.17 8.68 -4.71
C THR A 165 7.86 10.16 -4.92
N GLN A 166 6.62 10.53 -5.28
CA GLN A 166 6.25 11.95 -5.44
C GLN A 166 6.45 12.77 -4.17
N ARG A 167 6.18 12.20 -2.98
CA ARG A 167 6.42 12.87 -1.68
C ARG A 167 7.92 13.07 -1.44
N VAL A 168 8.71 12.06 -1.72
CA VAL A 168 10.16 12.10 -1.54
C VAL A 168 10.80 13.10 -2.52
N LEU A 169 10.28 13.22 -3.74
CA LEU A 169 10.75 14.19 -4.74
C LEU A 169 10.45 15.66 -4.38
N THR A 170 9.62 15.93 -3.37
CA THR A 170 9.42 17.30 -2.85
C THR A 170 10.56 17.80 -1.96
N CYS A 171 11.46 16.93 -1.50
CA CYS A 171 12.64 17.33 -0.72
C CYS A 171 13.61 18.16 -1.58
N LYS A 172 14.34 19.07 -0.92
CA LYS A 172 15.26 20.01 -1.62
C LYS A 172 16.38 19.30 -2.37
N ASN A 173 16.86 18.18 -1.85
CA ASN A 173 17.98 17.45 -2.41
C ASN A 173 17.93 15.94 -2.06
N VAL A 174 18.72 15.14 -2.80
CA VAL A 174 18.80 13.67 -2.62
C VAL A 174 19.21 13.27 -1.19
N ARG A 175 20.04 14.06 -0.52
CA ARG A 175 20.53 13.74 0.83
C ARG A 175 19.40 13.83 1.85
N GLU A 176 18.57 14.88 1.77
CA GLU A 176 17.38 15.01 2.61
C GLU A 176 16.37 13.91 2.31
N ALA A 177 16.11 13.62 1.04
CA ALA A 177 15.25 12.53 0.60
C ALA A 177 15.70 11.18 1.18
N ARG A 178 16.98 10.84 1.07
CA ARG A 178 17.54 9.60 1.64
C ARG A 178 17.38 9.54 3.16
N ARG A 179 17.65 10.64 3.87
CA ARG A 179 17.46 10.72 5.32
C ARG A 179 16.01 10.50 5.71
N GLY A 180 15.06 11.11 4.98
CA GLY A 180 13.62 10.92 5.18
C GLY A 180 13.20 9.47 5.04
N VAL A 181 13.64 8.79 3.97
CA VAL A 181 13.32 7.36 3.73
C VAL A 181 13.91 6.47 4.82
N VAL A 182 15.17 6.70 5.24
CA VAL A 182 15.80 5.92 6.32
C VAL A 182 15.08 6.16 7.65
N LEU A 183 14.76 7.43 7.97
CA LEU A 183 14.05 7.78 9.20
C LEU A 183 12.64 7.15 9.23
N SER A 184 11.92 7.13 8.10
CA SER A 184 10.61 6.50 8.02
C SER A 184 10.68 4.99 8.34
N GLY A 185 11.74 4.30 7.91
CA GLY A 185 11.98 2.90 8.26
C GLY A 185 12.18 2.70 9.77
N PHE A 186 12.96 3.57 10.41
CA PHE A 186 13.15 3.51 11.87
C PHE A 186 11.88 3.82 12.65
N ILE A 187 11.04 4.75 12.19
CA ILE A 187 9.75 5.09 12.81
C ILE A 187 8.74 3.95 12.62
N ALA A 188 8.80 3.22 11.51
CA ALA A 188 7.90 2.11 11.24
C ALA A 188 8.01 0.98 12.28
N ILE A 189 9.19 0.73 12.86
CA ILE A 189 9.41 -0.34 13.85
C ILE A 189 8.61 -0.10 15.12
N PRO A 190 8.76 1.01 15.87
CA PRO A 190 7.96 1.26 17.08
C PRO A 190 6.47 1.37 16.77
N MET A 191 6.09 1.90 15.60
CA MET A 191 4.69 1.94 15.17
C MET A 191 4.12 0.52 15.03
N ALA A 192 4.81 -0.37 14.32
CA ALA A 192 4.38 -1.77 14.19
C ALA A 192 4.28 -2.45 15.56
N THR A 193 5.25 -2.22 16.45
CA THR A 193 5.24 -2.76 17.82
C THR A 193 4.01 -2.31 18.61
N LEU A 194 3.63 -1.01 18.52
CA LEU A 194 2.41 -0.52 19.19
C LEU A 194 1.15 -1.25 18.69
N PHE A 195 0.99 -1.43 17.37
CA PHE A 195 -0.18 -2.12 16.82
C PHE A 195 -0.19 -3.63 17.15
N LEU A 196 0.96 -4.27 17.19
CA LEU A 196 1.05 -5.67 17.66
C LEU A 196 0.64 -5.78 19.14
N LEU A 197 1.09 -4.85 19.99
CA LEU A 197 0.68 -4.81 21.40
C LEU A 197 -0.84 -4.57 21.56
N ILE A 198 -1.43 -3.69 20.74
CA ILE A 198 -2.89 -3.50 20.70
C ILE A 198 -3.57 -4.81 20.33
N GLY A 199 -3.08 -5.54 19.32
CA GLY A 199 -3.64 -6.81 18.89
C GLY A 199 -3.59 -7.89 20.00
N ILE A 200 -2.46 -8.02 20.68
CA ILE A 200 -2.31 -8.95 21.81
C ILE A 200 -3.21 -8.52 22.98
N GLY A 201 -3.22 -7.23 23.32
CA GLY A 201 -4.06 -6.69 24.38
C GLY A 201 -5.56 -6.93 24.16
N LEU A 202 -6.04 -6.73 22.93
CA LEU A 202 -7.42 -7.05 22.56
C LEU A 202 -7.71 -8.55 22.66
N PHE A 203 -6.80 -9.39 22.21
CA PHE A 203 -6.94 -10.83 22.32
C PHE A 203 -7.12 -11.25 23.77
N VAL A 204 -6.27 -10.78 24.69
CA VAL A 204 -6.36 -11.08 26.12
C VAL A 204 -7.63 -10.50 26.75
N TYR A 205 -7.99 -9.27 26.38
CA TYR A 205 -9.23 -8.63 26.85
C TYR A 205 -10.46 -9.48 26.51
N TYR A 206 -10.62 -9.90 25.25
CA TYR A 206 -11.77 -10.72 24.86
C TYR A 206 -11.71 -12.15 25.40
N GLN A 207 -10.53 -12.67 25.68
CA GLN A 207 -10.38 -13.94 26.39
C GLN A 207 -10.92 -13.87 27.84
N GLN A 208 -10.74 -12.74 28.52
CA GLN A 208 -11.23 -12.53 29.89
C GLN A 208 -12.75 -12.30 29.98
N ILE A 209 -13.35 -11.57 29.01
CA ILE A 209 -14.80 -11.27 29.03
C ILE A 209 -15.64 -12.35 28.32
N GLY A 210 -14.99 -13.32 27.66
CA GLY A 210 -15.65 -14.39 26.92
C GLY A 210 -16.05 -14.04 25.49
N GLU A 211 -16.27 -15.09 24.68
CA GLU A 211 -16.56 -14.95 23.24
C GLU A 211 -17.90 -14.28 22.92
N ALA A 212 -18.83 -14.22 23.86
CA ALA A 212 -20.13 -13.59 23.69
C ALA A 212 -20.07 -12.08 23.36
N GLY A 213 -18.92 -11.43 23.61
CA GLY A 213 -18.67 -10.05 23.26
C GLY A 213 -18.00 -9.82 21.90
N LEU A 214 -17.65 -10.87 21.16
CA LEU A 214 -16.96 -10.74 19.89
C LEU A 214 -17.92 -10.53 18.72
N PRO A 215 -17.57 -9.68 17.75
CA PRO A 215 -18.34 -9.56 16.51
C PRO A 215 -18.19 -10.84 15.67
N MET A 216 -19.31 -11.45 15.33
CA MET A 216 -19.36 -12.71 14.59
C MET A 216 -19.82 -12.48 13.15
N LYS A 217 -19.36 -13.30 12.22
CA LYS A 217 -19.86 -13.39 10.84
C LYS A 217 -20.13 -14.84 10.46
N LEU A 218 -21.09 -15.03 9.58
CA LEU A 218 -21.39 -16.35 9.01
C LEU A 218 -20.48 -16.59 7.81
N VAL A 219 -19.80 -17.75 7.81
CA VAL A 219 -19.03 -18.25 6.67
C VAL A 219 -19.55 -19.64 6.37
N GLY A 220 -20.42 -19.75 5.35
CA GLY A 220 -21.24 -20.94 5.15
C GLY A 220 -22.21 -21.12 6.32
N ASP A 221 -22.23 -22.27 6.95
CA ASP A 221 -23.06 -22.59 8.11
C ASP A 221 -22.35 -22.37 9.46
N GLU A 222 -21.10 -21.93 9.45
CA GLU A 222 -20.32 -21.72 10.68
C GLU A 222 -20.26 -20.23 11.06
N SER A 223 -20.43 -19.97 12.36
CA SER A 223 -20.26 -18.66 12.94
C SER A 223 -18.78 -18.48 13.35
N VAL A 224 -18.07 -17.57 12.69
CA VAL A 224 -16.66 -17.28 12.95
C VAL A 224 -16.48 -15.84 13.40
N VAL A 225 -15.42 -15.56 14.16
CA VAL A 225 -15.10 -14.20 14.59
C VAL A 225 -14.80 -13.32 13.39
N ASP A 226 -15.47 -12.17 13.31
CA ASP A 226 -15.18 -11.14 12.30
C ASP A 226 -14.00 -10.28 12.77
N SER A 227 -12.79 -10.77 12.54
CA SER A 227 -11.55 -10.14 12.98
C SER A 227 -11.37 -8.69 12.50
N ASP A 228 -11.95 -8.34 11.36
CA ASP A 228 -11.88 -6.97 10.82
C ASP A 228 -12.73 -5.98 11.65
N LYS A 229 -13.69 -6.46 12.40
CA LYS A 229 -14.56 -5.64 13.27
C LYS A 229 -14.18 -5.64 14.74
N VAL A 230 -13.26 -6.50 15.19
CA VAL A 230 -12.90 -6.62 16.63
C VAL A 230 -12.41 -5.27 17.18
N PHE A 231 -11.47 -4.61 16.52
CA PHE A 231 -10.93 -3.33 16.97
C PHE A 231 -11.97 -2.20 16.95
N PRO A 232 -12.74 -1.96 15.88
CA PRO A 232 -13.83 -0.99 15.89
C PRO A 232 -14.92 -1.29 16.92
N HIS A 233 -15.25 -2.56 17.12
CA HIS A 233 -16.22 -2.99 18.11
C HIS A 233 -15.76 -2.66 19.54
N PHE A 234 -14.49 -2.94 19.87
CA PHE A 234 -13.93 -2.54 21.16
C PHE A 234 -14.02 -1.03 21.39
N ILE A 235 -13.70 -0.22 20.37
CA ILE A 235 -13.82 1.24 20.46
C ILE A 235 -15.27 1.64 20.77
N ALA A 236 -16.24 1.04 20.08
CA ALA A 236 -17.66 1.41 20.23
C ALA A 236 -18.27 0.98 21.56
N THR A 237 -17.81 -0.13 22.15
CA THR A 237 -18.47 -0.76 23.30
C THR A 237 -17.73 -0.59 24.63
N ALA A 238 -16.41 -0.50 24.61
CA ALA A 238 -15.58 -0.50 25.83
C ALA A 238 -15.05 0.88 26.22
N LEU A 239 -15.13 1.91 25.32
CA LEU A 239 -14.53 3.21 25.58
C LEU A 239 -15.59 4.28 25.94
N PRO A 240 -15.25 5.22 26.85
CA PRO A 240 -16.08 6.40 27.10
C PRO A 240 -16.08 7.35 25.89
N ALA A 241 -17.15 8.14 25.73
CA ALA A 241 -17.42 8.96 24.53
C ALA A 241 -16.23 9.84 24.08
N GLY A 242 -15.48 10.46 24.99
CA GLY A 242 -14.32 11.30 24.65
C GLY A 242 -13.17 10.49 24.00
N LEU A 243 -12.93 9.28 24.49
CA LEU A 243 -11.90 8.39 23.93
C LEU A 243 -12.35 7.78 22.60
N VAL A 244 -13.65 7.48 22.44
CA VAL A 244 -14.21 7.07 21.15
C VAL A 244 -13.91 8.14 20.08
N GLY A 245 -14.13 9.43 20.40
CA GLY A 245 -13.81 10.54 19.50
C GLY A 245 -12.34 10.59 19.11
N LEU A 246 -11.41 10.40 20.04
CA LEU A 246 -9.97 10.37 19.77
C LEU A 246 -9.62 9.18 18.86
N MET A 247 -10.17 7.98 19.12
CA MET A 247 -9.92 6.80 18.30
C MET A 247 -10.48 6.97 16.89
N LEU A 248 -11.68 7.56 16.76
CA LEU A 248 -12.24 7.93 15.45
C LEU A 248 -11.32 8.87 14.67
N CYS A 249 -10.82 9.93 15.34
CA CYS A 249 -9.84 10.83 14.71
C CYS A 249 -8.58 10.09 14.27
N GLY A 250 -8.09 9.12 15.05
CA GLY A 250 -6.95 8.29 14.69
C GLY A 250 -7.19 7.41 13.47
N VAL A 251 -8.33 6.72 13.42
CA VAL A 251 -8.74 5.88 12.27
C VAL A 251 -8.93 6.75 11.02
N LEU A 252 -9.62 7.89 11.15
CA LEU A 252 -9.79 8.85 10.05
C LEU A 252 -8.45 9.37 9.55
N ALA A 253 -7.56 9.78 10.45
CA ALA A 253 -6.24 10.28 10.12
C ALA A 253 -5.43 9.27 9.29
N ALA A 254 -5.38 8.01 9.74
CA ALA A 254 -4.67 6.94 9.04
C ALA A 254 -5.22 6.68 7.63
N ALA A 255 -6.54 6.69 7.50
CA ALA A 255 -7.21 6.43 6.23
C ALA A 255 -7.10 7.62 5.26
N MET A 256 -7.26 8.86 5.76
CA MET A 256 -7.15 10.08 4.97
C MET A 256 -5.76 10.23 4.36
N SER A 257 -4.70 10.04 5.15
CA SER A 257 -3.31 10.10 4.69
C SER A 257 -2.99 9.15 3.53
N SER A 258 -3.66 8.00 3.48
CA SER A 258 -3.48 7.04 2.40
C SER A 258 -4.32 7.36 1.16
N LEU A 259 -5.49 7.96 1.33
CA LEU A 259 -6.44 8.19 0.25
C LEU A 259 -6.13 9.45 -0.55
N ASP A 260 -5.83 10.57 0.14
CA ASP A 260 -5.54 11.84 -0.49
C ASP A 260 -4.28 11.80 -1.35
N SER A 261 -3.22 11.17 -0.85
CA SER A 261 -1.99 10.98 -1.60
C SER A 261 -2.19 10.07 -2.81
N ALA A 262 -2.99 9.00 -2.66
CA ALA A 262 -3.31 8.13 -3.78
C ALA A 262 -4.10 8.85 -4.86
N MET A 263 -5.12 9.65 -4.49
CA MET A 263 -5.87 10.47 -5.45
C MET A 263 -4.96 11.46 -6.19
N ALA A 264 -4.03 12.12 -5.48
CA ALA A 264 -3.06 13.03 -6.08
C ALA A 264 -2.12 12.29 -7.04
N ALA A 265 -1.57 11.14 -6.63
CA ALA A 265 -0.66 10.35 -7.46
C ALA A 265 -1.34 9.76 -8.69
N LEU A 266 -2.55 9.20 -8.54
CA LEU A 266 -3.33 8.64 -9.65
C LEU A 266 -3.66 9.72 -10.68
N SER A 267 -4.19 10.87 -10.23
CA SER A 267 -4.54 11.97 -11.14
C SER A 267 -3.31 12.56 -11.83
N SER A 268 -2.20 12.75 -11.12
CA SER A 268 -0.97 13.28 -11.70
C SER A 268 -0.33 12.32 -12.72
N SER A 269 -0.30 11.02 -12.43
CA SER A 269 0.21 10.01 -13.36
C SER A 269 -0.63 9.91 -14.62
N VAL A 270 -1.97 9.96 -14.51
CA VAL A 270 -2.84 10.00 -15.69
C VAL A 270 -2.52 11.22 -16.57
N VAL A 271 -2.38 12.42 -15.99
CA VAL A 271 -2.06 13.63 -16.74
C VAL A 271 -0.68 13.54 -17.39
N VAL A 272 0.35 13.19 -16.61
CA VAL A 272 1.75 13.27 -17.04
C VAL A 272 2.15 12.10 -17.94
N ASP A 273 1.71 10.88 -17.62
CA ASP A 273 2.20 9.67 -18.26
C ASP A 273 1.31 9.16 -19.38
N LEU A 274 -0.01 9.45 -19.34
CA LEU A 274 -0.96 9.00 -20.35
C LEU A 274 -1.45 10.13 -21.26
N PHE A 275 -1.95 11.26 -20.69
CA PHE A 275 -2.53 12.33 -21.50
C PHE A 275 -1.49 13.21 -22.19
N LYS A 276 -0.47 13.68 -21.46
CA LYS A 276 0.55 14.58 -22.02
C LYS A 276 1.30 13.99 -23.23
N PRO A 277 1.67 12.71 -23.26
CA PRO A 277 2.28 12.10 -24.46
C PRO A 277 1.33 11.97 -25.64
N LEU A 278 0.01 11.94 -25.42
CA LEU A 278 -1.01 11.80 -26.46
C LEU A 278 -1.49 13.15 -27.00
N LEU A 279 -1.56 14.17 -26.14
CA LEU A 279 -2.06 15.49 -26.44
C LEU A 279 -0.90 16.50 -26.55
N LYS A 280 -0.29 16.60 -27.72
CA LYS A 280 0.86 17.49 -28.01
C LYS A 280 0.65 19.01 -27.75
N LYS A 281 -0.52 19.45 -27.27
CA LYS A 281 -0.93 20.87 -27.22
C LYS A 281 -1.30 21.43 -25.85
N THR A 282 -1.14 20.70 -24.73
CA THR A 282 -1.58 21.21 -23.44
C THR A 282 -0.42 21.80 -22.62
N ASP A 283 0.14 22.92 -23.08
CA ASP A 283 1.23 23.63 -22.35
C ASP A 283 0.71 24.60 -21.27
N ASN A 284 -0.61 24.79 -21.14
CA ASN A 284 -1.19 25.67 -20.15
C ASN A 284 -1.25 25.00 -18.77
N ALA A 285 -0.41 25.44 -17.83
CA ALA A 285 -0.34 24.91 -16.48
C ALA A 285 -1.69 24.95 -15.73
N ALA A 286 -2.50 26.01 -15.92
CA ALA A 286 -3.82 26.12 -15.31
C ALA A 286 -4.78 25.03 -15.83
N GLN A 287 -4.74 24.73 -17.12
CA GLN A 287 -5.55 23.67 -17.71
C GLN A 287 -5.15 22.29 -17.20
N GLN A 288 -3.86 22.02 -17.02
CA GLN A 288 -3.38 20.77 -16.43
C GLN A 288 -3.90 20.58 -15.00
N VAL A 289 -3.94 21.63 -14.18
CA VAL A 289 -4.49 21.60 -12.83
C VAL A 289 -5.99 21.28 -12.83
N TRP A 290 -6.77 21.89 -13.73
CA TRP A 290 -8.20 21.62 -13.82
C TRP A 290 -8.50 20.19 -14.31
N ILE A 291 -7.71 19.68 -15.27
CA ILE A 291 -7.80 18.29 -15.71
C ILE A 291 -7.48 17.34 -14.55
N ALA A 292 -6.42 17.62 -13.78
CA ALA A 292 -6.05 16.81 -12.62
C ALA A 292 -7.16 16.79 -11.56
N ARG A 293 -7.80 17.92 -11.27
CA ARG A 293 -8.96 18.01 -10.36
C ARG A 293 -10.17 17.21 -10.85
N GLY A 294 -10.48 17.31 -12.14
CA GLY A 294 -11.54 16.49 -12.76
C GLY A 294 -11.25 14.99 -12.68
N LEU A 295 -10.00 14.61 -12.91
CA LEU A 295 -9.55 13.21 -12.76
C LEU A 295 -9.58 12.74 -11.32
N MET A 296 -9.24 13.61 -10.33
CA MET A 296 -9.41 13.27 -8.92
C MET A 296 -10.86 12.92 -8.59
N LEU A 297 -11.83 13.67 -9.11
CA LEU A 297 -13.26 13.37 -8.93
C LEU A 297 -13.61 12.00 -9.51
N VAL A 298 -13.18 11.72 -10.75
CA VAL A 298 -13.43 10.42 -11.40
C VAL A 298 -12.80 9.28 -10.61
N VAL A 299 -11.55 9.43 -10.17
CA VAL A 299 -10.86 8.45 -9.32
C VAL A 299 -11.60 8.23 -8.01
N THR A 300 -12.08 9.30 -7.37
CA THR A 300 -12.84 9.23 -6.12
C THR A 300 -14.12 8.43 -6.29
N VAL A 301 -14.90 8.71 -7.34
CA VAL A 301 -16.13 7.96 -7.65
C VAL A 301 -15.82 6.47 -7.87
N PHE A 302 -14.74 6.19 -8.58
CA PHE A 302 -14.33 4.82 -8.83
C PHE A 302 -13.87 4.11 -7.54
N LEU A 303 -13.10 4.78 -6.69
CA LEU A 303 -12.67 4.24 -5.39
C LEU A 303 -13.87 3.92 -4.49
N VAL A 304 -14.88 4.80 -4.43
CA VAL A 304 -16.13 4.58 -3.68
C VAL A 304 -16.88 3.36 -4.23
N ALA A 305 -17.03 3.28 -5.55
CA ALA A 305 -17.73 2.17 -6.19
C ALA A 305 -17.04 0.82 -5.91
N VAL A 306 -15.71 0.76 -6.09
CA VAL A 306 -14.93 -0.46 -5.83
C VAL A 306 -14.95 -0.81 -4.34
N ALA A 307 -14.77 0.15 -3.44
CA ALA A 307 -14.85 -0.08 -2.00
C ALA A 307 -16.23 -0.61 -1.57
N TRP A 308 -17.30 -0.07 -2.14
CA TRP A 308 -18.66 -0.55 -1.90
C TRP A 308 -18.88 -1.98 -2.43
N MET A 309 -18.35 -2.31 -3.60
CA MET A 309 -18.45 -3.67 -4.16
C MET A 309 -17.68 -4.69 -3.30
N LEU A 310 -16.54 -4.29 -2.74
CA LEU A 310 -15.68 -5.18 -1.95
C LEU A 310 -16.21 -5.45 -0.54
N GLN A 311 -17.20 -4.71 -0.03
CA GLN A 311 -17.68 -4.81 1.36
C GLN A 311 -18.12 -6.22 1.80
N HIS A 312 -18.49 -7.09 0.86
CA HIS A 312 -18.96 -8.46 1.12
C HIS A 312 -17.88 -9.54 0.88
N GLY A 313 -16.65 -9.17 0.50
CA GLY A 313 -15.62 -10.04 -0.02
C GLY A 313 -14.53 -10.46 0.96
N GLY A 314 -14.72 -10.90 2.13
CA GLY A 314 -13.73 -11.62 2.94
C GLY A 314 -12.45 -10.85 3.37
N GLN A 315 -11.30 -11.51 3.45
CA GLN A 315 -10.04 -10.95 3.98
C GLN A 315 -9.40 -9.92 3.06
N PHE A 316 -9.74 -8.65 3.24
CA PHE A 316 -9.41 -7.53 2.35
C PHE A 316 -7.93 -7.19 2.26
N ILE A 317 -7.20 -7.31 3.36
CA ILE A 317 -5.77 -7.01 3.39
C ILE A 317 -4.98 -7.96 2.47
N TRP A 318 -5.39 -9.23 2.44
CA TRP A 318 -4.78 -10.24 1.57
C TRP A 318 -5.06 -9.98 0.10
N LEU A 319 -6.27 -9.52 -0.23
CA LEU A 319 -6.61 -9.12 -1.60
C LEU A 319 -5.72 -7.96 -2.06
N ALA A 320 -5.51 -6.95 -1.21
CA ALA A 320 -4.64 -5.82 -1.52
C ALA A 320 -3.18 -6.26 -1.79
N PHE A 321 -2.64 -7.15 -0.94
CA PHE A 321 -1.30 -7.70 -1.14
C PHE A 321 -1.17 -8.53 -2.42
N LYS A 322 -2.18 -9.34 -2.76
CA LYS A 322 -2.19 -10.14 -3.99
C LYS A 322 -2.18 -9.26 -5.23
N VAL A 323 -3.08 -8.27 -5.31
CA VAL A 323 -3.15 -7.34 -6.45
C VAL A 323 -1.86 -6.53 -6.57
N ALA A 324 -1.35 -6.01 -5.46
CA ALA A 324 -0.07 -5.30 -5.45
C ALA A 324 1.08 -6.20 -5.90
N GLY A 325 1.14 -7.45 -5.42
CA GLY A 325 2.17 -8.42 -5.80
C GLY A 325 2.23 -8.68 -7.31
N VAL A 326 1.05 -8.82 -7.95
CA VAL A 326 0.97 -9.03 -9.41
C VAL A 326 1.56 -7.85 -10.16
N THR A 327 1.14 -6.63 -9.86
CA THR A 327 1.55 -5.44 -10.62
C THR A 327 2.97 -4.98 -10.28
N TYR A 328 3.38 -5.08 -9.01
CA TYR A 328 4.74 -4.74 -8.59
C TYR A 328 5.79 -5.67 -9.17
N SER A 329 5.43 -6.92 -9.53
CA SER A 329 6.35 -7.84 -10.20
C SER A 329 6.84 -7.30 -11.53
N GLY A 330 5.94 -6.76 -12.35
CA GLY A 330 6.29 -6.11 -13.61
C GLY A 330 7.00 -4.77 -13.41
N LEU A 331 6.46 -3.93 -12.50
CA LEU A 331 7.00 -2.59 -12.23
C LEU A 331 8.43 -2.65 -11.70
N LEU A 332 8.65 -3.34 -10.59
CA LEU A 332 9.98 -3.42 -9.98
C LEU A 332 10.98 -4.05 -10.95
N GLY A 333 10.58 -5.14 -11.63
CA GLY A 333 11.45 -5.83 -12.58
C GLY A 333 11.99 -4.91 -13.67
N VAL A 334 11.13 -4.11 -14.32
CA VAL A 334 11.57 -3.18 -15.37
C VAL A 334 12.43 -2.03 -14.84
N PHE A 335 12.13 -1.50 -13.65
CA PHE A 335 12.98 -0.51 -13.00
C PHE A 335 14.36 -1.06 -12.66
N LEU A 336 14.45 -2.31 -12.18
CA LEU A 336 15.74 -2.98 -11.92
C LEU A 336 16.55 -3.18 -13.22
N VAL A 337 15.89 -3.55 -14.33
CA VAL A 337 16.57 -3.59 -15.64
C VAL A 337 17.17 -2.24 -16.01
N GLY A 338 16.41 -1.15 -15.83
CA GLY A 338 16.87 0.20 -16.13
C GLY A 338 18.02 0.70 -15.27
N LEU A 339 17.96 0.39 -13.97
CA LEU A 339 18.91 0.92 -12.98
C LEU A 339 20.19 0.08 -12.86
N LEU A 340 20.07 -1.25 -12.96
CA LEU A 340 21.20 -2.16 -12.73
C LEU A 340 21.91 -2.59 -14.02
N THR A 341 21.25 -2.41 -15.17
CA THR A 341 21.80 -2.88 -16.45
C THR A 341 21.83 -1.78 -17.50
N ARG A 342 22.63 -1.99 -18.54
CA ARG A 342 22.65 -1.14 -19.74
C ARG A 342 21.87 -1.78 -20.90
N ARG A 343 21.02 -2.76 -20.61
CA ARG A 343 20.24 -3.57 -21.56
C ARG A 343 18.76 -3.18 -21.52
N GLY A 344 17.95 -3.83 -22.32
CA GLY A 344 16.52 -3.62 -22.45
C GLY A 344 16.14 -2.85 -23.71
N ARG A 345 14.94 -3.10 -24.22
CA ARG A 345 14.31 -2.42 -25.36
C ARG A 345 12.84 -2.20 -25.05
N ASP A 346 12.24 -1.10 -25.52
CA ASP A 346 10.89 -0.72 -25.18
C ASP A 346 9.87 -1.85 -25.36
N ASN A 347 9.72 -2.37 -26.59
CA ASN A 347 8.75 -3.44 -26.88
C ASN A 347 9.03 -4.74 -26.11
N TRP A 348 10.28 -5.04 -25.86
CA TRP A 348 10.67 -6.24 -25.10
C TRP A 348 10.38 -6.10 -23.60
N ASN A 349 10.56 -4.91 -23.07
CA ASN A 349 10.21 -4.62 -21.69
C ASN A 349 8.70 -4.73 -21.43
N LEU A 350 7.86 -4.37 -22.41
CA LEU A 350 6.43 -4.60 -22.32
C LEU A 350 6.13 -6.09 -22.14
N LEU A 351 6.70 -6.92 -23.02
CA LEU A 351 6.54 -8.39 -22.93
C LEU A 351 7.04 -8.92 -21.58
N ALA A 352 8.20 -8.46 -21.12
CA ALA A 352 8.77 -8.86 -19.83
C ALA A 352 7.86 -8.49 -18.64
N MET A 353 7.30 -7.28 -18.64
CA MET A 353 6.37 -6.82 -17.59
C MET A 353 5.10 -7.67 -17.57
N PHE A 354 4.48 -7.92 -18.72
CA PHE A 354 3.29 -8.77 -18.81
C PHE A 354 3.61 -10.22 -18.43
N ALA A 355 4.74 -10.76 -18.84
CA ALA A 355 5.18 -12.11 -18.47
C ALA A 355 5.39 -12.27 -16.96
N GLY A 356 5.99 -11.27 -16.29
CA GLY A 356 6.16 -11.28 -14.83
C GLY A 356 4.83 -11.20 -14.11
N CYS A 357 3.92 -10.32 -14.54
CA CYS A 357 2.57 -10.23 -13.97
C CYS A 357 1.78 -11.54 -14.17
N PHE A 358 1.84 -12.12 -15.35
CA PHE A 358 1.19 -13.38 -15.66
C PHE A 358 1.76 -14.53 -14.82
N CYS A 359 3.08 -14.61 -14.68
CA CYS A 359 3.72 -15.58 -13.80
C CYS A 359 3.22 -15.45 -12.36
N THR A 360 3.23 -14.24 -11.79
CA THR A 360 2.72 -13.98 -10.44
C THR A 360 1.26 -14.39 -10.30
N LEU A 361 0.41 -13.96 -11.22
CA LEU A 361 -1.02 -14.28 -11.20
C LEU A 361 -1.27 -15.79 -11.29
N THR A 362 -0.59 -16.47 -12.20
CA THR A 362 -0.72 -17.93 -12.37
C THR A 362 -0.32 -18.67 -11.10
N LEU A 363 0.82 -18.33 -10.49
CA LEU A 363 1.27 -18.96 -9.26
C LEU A 363 0.31 -18.69 -8.09
N LEU A 364 -0.23 -17.48 -7.98
CA LEU A 364 -1.25 -17.16 -6.97
C LEU A 364 -2.52 -18.00 -7.16
N LEU A 365 -3.05 -18.09 -8.39
CA LEU A 365 -4.24 -18.87 -8.68
C LEU A 365 -4.06 -20.37 -8.46
N LEU A 366 -2.89 -20.92 -8.81
CA LEU A 366 -2.57 -22.33 -8.57
C LEU A 366 -2.44 -22.63 -7.07
N SER A 367 -1.85 -21.68 -6.30
CA SER A 367 -1.76 -21.80 -4.85
C SER A 367 -3.13 -21.71 -4.17
N GLU A 368 -4.00 -20.79 -4.59
CA GLU A 368 -5.37 -20.65 -4.06
C GLU A 368 -6.26 -21.85 -4.35
N ARG A 369 -6.04 -22.50 -5.48
CA ARG A 369 -6.76 -23.75 -5.84
C ARG A 369 -6.15 -25.01 -5.22
N ASN A 370 -5.16 -24.86 -4.34
CA ASN A 370 -4.41 -25.96 -3.72
C ASN A 370 -3.76 -26.94 -4.72
N VAL A 371 -3.51 -26.49 -5.96
CA VAL A 371 -2.78 -27.28 -6.96
C VAL A 371 -1.31 -27.34 -6.61
N ILE A 372 -0.75 -26.25 -6.07
CA ILE A 372 0.60 -26.16 -5.53
C ILE A 372 0.54 -25.61 -4.11
N GLN A 373 1.40 -26.13 -3.24
CA GLN A 373 1.59 -25.57 -1.90
C GLN A 373 2.74 -24.56 -1.96
N LEU A 374 2.39 -23.28 -2.04
CA LEU A 374 3.37 -22.20 -2.16
C LEU A 374 2.99 -21.03 -1.25
N ALA A 375 3.91 -20.58 -0.43
CA ALA A 375 3.68 -19.40 0.41
C ALA A 375 3.44 -18.17 -0.47
N TRP A 376 2.51 -17.31 -0.06
CA TRP A 376 1.97 -16.18 -0.83
C TRP A 376 2.99 -15.12 -1.25
N GLN A 377 4.18 -15.14 -0.65
CA GLN A 377 5.29 -14.24 -0.98
C GLN A 377 6.02 -14.63 -2.27
N TRP A 378 6.15 -15.94 -2.52
CA TRP A 378 6.93 -16.46 -3.65
C TRP A 378 6.45 -15.99 -5.02
N PRO A 379 5.14 -15.96 -5.30
CA PRO A 379 4.64 -15.50 -6.60
C PRO A 379 5.19 -14.14 -7.04
N MET A 380 5.24 -13.15 -6.14
CA MET A 380 5.79 -11.83 -6.45
C MET A 380 7.30 -11.91 -6.72
N LEU A 381 8.05 -12.67 -5.91
CA LEU A 381 9.49 -12.83 -6.06
C LEU A 381 9.84 -13.46 -7.41
N PHE A 382 9.12 -14.51 -7.81
CA PHE A 382 9.26 -15.12 -9.13
C PHE A 382 8.89 -14.17 -10.26
N GLY A 383 7.78 -13.44 -10.13
CA GLY A 383 7.37 -12.47 -11.14
C GLY A 383 8.37 -11.35 -11.36
N VAL A 384 8.95 -10.79 -10.28
CA VAL A 384 10.03 -9.80 -10.37
C VAL A 384 11.24 -10.40 -11.10
N SER A 385 11.62 -11.63 -10.74
CA SER A 385 12.75 -12.33 -11.35
C SER A 385 12.53 -12.60 -12.85
N VAL A 386 11.33 -13.05 -13.23
CA VAL A 386 10.95 -13.27 -14.64
C VAL A 386 11.01 -11.96 -15.42
N THR A 387 10.43 -10.88 -14.90
CA THR A 387 10.46 -9.56 -15.56
C THR A 387 11.90 -9.09 -15.74
N PHE A 388 12.72 -9.19 -14.71
CA PHE A 388 14.12 -8.78 -14.78
C PHE A 388 14.93 -9.59 -15.78
N LEU A 389 14.87 -10.93 -15.69
CA LEU A 389 15.62 -11.82 -16.56
C LEU A 389 15.24 -11.64 -18.04
N LEU A 390 13.94 -11.59 -18.34
CA LEU A 390 13.47 -11.34 -19.71
C LEU A 390 13.88 -9.94 -20.18
N GLY A 391 13.76 -8.92 -19.34
CA GLY A 391 14.12 -7.54 -19.69
C GLY A 391 15.61 -7.35 -20.02
N VAL A 392 16.49 -8.19 -19.47
CA VAL A 392 17.95 -8.13 -19.72
C VAL A 392 18.36 -8.86 -21.01
N LEU A 393 17.55 -9.77 -21.56
CA LEU A 393 17.91 -10.58 -22.74
C LEU A 393 18.28 -9.72 -23.97
N PRO A 394 17.52 -8.67 -24.37
CA PRO A 394 17.87 -7.90 -25.54
C PRO A 394 19.10 -7.03 -25.31
N LYS A 395 20.00 -6.97 -26.31
CA LYS A 395 21.10 -5.99 -26.30
C LYS A 395 20.50 -4.58 -26.37
N GLY A 396 20.95 -3.68 -25.52
CA GLY A 396 20.52 -2.28 -25.51
C GLY A 396 20.75 -1.60 -26.87
N ASN A 397 19.89 -0.61 -27.21
CA ASN A 397 20.03 0.15 -28.44
C ASN A 397 21.20 1.15 -28.31
N PRO A 398 22.22 1.12 -29.18
CA PRO A 398 23.37 2.03 -29.08
C PRO A 398 23.01 3.52 -29.19
N ASN A 399 21.88 3.85 -29.84
CA ASN A 399 21.44 5.25 -30.07
C ASN A 399 20.78 5.88 -28.81
N GLU A 400 20.33 5.09 -27.86
CA GLU A 400 19.71 5.59 -26.60
C GLU A 400 20.76 6.05 -25.59
N ARG A 401 22.05 5.72 -25.80
CA ARG A 401 23.16 6.14 -24.92
C ARG A 401 23.42 7.65 -24.94
N LYS A 402 23.22 8.31 -26.08
CA LYS A 402 23.60 9.73 -26.24
C LYS A 402 22.67 10.71 -25.49
N SER A 403 21.44 10.31 -25.19
CA SER A 403 20.47 11.17 -24.48
C SER A 403 20.60 11.15 -22.95
N LEU A 404 21.39 10.26 -22.37
CA LEU A 404 21.66 10.17 -20.93
C LEU A 404 22.98 10.85 -20.52
N GLU A 405 23.88 11.10 -21.49
CA GLU A 405 25.19 11.71 -21.27
C GLU A 405 25.21 13.21 -21.63
N SER A 406 24.15 13.72 -22.30
CA SER A 406 23.89 15.13 -22.58
C SER A 406 22.95 15.74 -21.52
#